data_6d4ff305b01a31659803ae8734883350
#
_entry.id   6d4ff305b01a31659803ae8734883350
#
_cell.length_a   1.000
_cell.length_b   1.000
_cell.length_c   1.000
_cell.angle_alpha   90.00
_cell.angle_beta   90.00
_cell.angle_gamma   90.00
#
_symmetry.space_group_name_H-M   'P 1'
#
loop_
_entity.id
_entity.type
_entity.pdbx_description
1 polymer ?
#
loop_
_entity_poly.entity_id
_entity_poly.type
_entity_poly.pdbx_seq_one_letter_code
_entity_poly.pdbx_strand_id
1 'polypeptide(L)'
;MSFNIDLFERTPVVGIMRHFEKNIIRKVLPIYEKVGFTTVEITLNTKNAPELIKEFSIRHPNLNIGAGTVCNMKDLDTATNAGASFIVSPIFSEELIKECNQREMAVFPGALTPTEIYNAHILGATAIKVFPATNLGAKYIQDILA
;
A
#
# COMPACT_ATOMS: atom_id res chain seq x y z
N MET A 1 9.89 10.20 1.09
CA MET A 1 8.69 10.99 0.72
C MET A 1 7.56 10.52 1.62
N SER A 2 6.72 11.43 2.12
CA SER A 2 5.52 11.07 2.88
C SER A 2 4.36 10.73 1.94
N PHE A 3 3.42 9.94 2.40
CA PHE A 3 2.18 9.66 1.70
C PHE A 3 1.35 10.95 1.58
N ASN A 4 0.92 11.26 0.38
CA ASN A 4 0.08 12.43 0.14
C ASN A 4 -1.38 11.98 0.08
N ILE A 5 -2.13 12.27 1.14
CA ILE A 5 -3.53 11.88 1.28
C ILE A 5 -4.43 12.60 0.26
N ASP A 6 -4.16 13.88 -0.05
CA ASP A 6 -4.96 14.66 -0.99
C ASP A 6 -4.87 14.06 -2.41
N LEU A 7 -3.71 13.54 -2.79
CA LEU A 7 -3.56 12.80 -4.05
C LEU A 7 -4.38 11.52 -4.06
N PHE A 8 -4.38 10.79 -2.96
CA PHE A 8 -5.15 9.54 -2.84
C PHE A 8 -6.65 9.81 -2.87
N GLU A 9 -7.14 10.82 -2.18
CA GLU A 9 -8.57 11.14 -2.12
C GLU A 9 -9.15 11.60 -3.45
N ARG A 10 -8.36 12.24 -4.32
CA ARG A 10 -8.79 12.61 -5.68
C ARG A 10 -9.14 11.40 -6.52
N THR A 11 -8.38 10.33 -6.37
CA THR A 11 -8.60 9.06 -7.09
C THR A 11 -8.27 7.93 -6.13
N PRO A 12 -9.23 7.50 -5.27
CA PRO A 12 -8.99 6.54 -4.21
C PRO A 12 -8.84 5.10 -4.74
N VAL A 13 -7.86 4.92 -5.60
CA VAL A 13 -7.51 3.65 -6.23
C VAL A 13 -6.04 3.39 -6.01
N VAL A 14 -5.70 2.20 -5.49
CA VAL A 14 -4.33 1.73 -5.38
C VAL A 14 -4.05 0.72 -6.48
N GLY A 15 -3.21 1.07 -7.45
CA GLY A 15 -2.70 0.12 -8.44
C GLY A 15 -1.72 -0.87 -7.80
N ILE A 16 -1.74 -2.13 -8.24
CA ILE A 16 -0.87 -3.18 -7.70
C ILE A 16 0.07 -3.68 -8.78
N MET A 17 1.37 -3.40 -8.61
CA MET A 17 2.43 -3.93 -9.47
C MET A 17 3.03 -5.18 -8.82
N ARG A 18 2.47 -6.34 -9.16
CA ARG A 18 2.90 -7.64 -8.63
C ARG A 18 3.45 -8.53 -9.73
N HIS A 19 4.70 -8.97 -9.58
CA HIS A 19 5.40 -9.84 -10.56
C HIS A 19 5.54 -9.25 -11.97
N PHE A 20 5.38 -7.94 -12.12
CA PHE A 20 5.68 -7.28 -13.39
C PHE A 20 7.18 -7.12 -13.60
N GLU A 21 7.60 -7.29 -14.84
CA GLU A 21 8.96 -6.95 -15.22
C GLU A 21 9.20 -5.44 -15.19
N LYS A 22 10.44 -5.04 -14.88
CA LYS A 22 10.84 -3.62 -14.77
C LYS A 22 10.45 -2.78 -15.99
N ASN A 23 10.66 -3.31 -17.20
CA ASN A 23 10.31 -2.62 -18.45
C ASN A 23 8.83 -2.41 -18.64
N ILE A 24 7.99 -3.30 -18.12
CA ILE A 24 6.54 -3.15 -18.15
C ILE A 24 6.13 -2.02 -17.20
N ILE A 25 6.64 -2.02 -15.96
CA ILE A 25 6.33 -0.96 -14.99
C ILE A 25 6.76 0.42 -15.52
N ARG A 26 7.95 0.52 -16.13
CA ARG A 26 8.44 1.77 -16.77
C ARG A 26 7.54 2.31 -17.87
N LYS A 27 6.82 1.43 -18.58
CA LYS A 27 5.85 1.84 -19.62
C LYS A 27 4.48 2.18 -19.03
N VAL A 28 4.07 1.45 -17.99
CA VAL A 28 2.74 1.60 -17.38
C VAL A 28 2.65 2.84 -16.50
N LEU A 29 3.65 3.12 -15.66
CA LEU A 29 3.58 4.23 -14.68
C LEU A 29 3.36 5.60 -15.32
N PRO A 30 4.03 6.00 -16.42
CA PRO A 30 3.73 7.28 -17.08
C PRO A 30 2.29 7.36 -17.62
N ILE A 31 1.74 6.24 -18.07
CA ILE A 31 0.35 6.17 -18.55
C ILE A 31 -0.60 6.26 -17.35
N TYR A 32 -0.31 5.54 -16.27
CA TYR A 32 -1.05 5.54 -15.01
C TYR A 32 -1.20 6.96 -14.44
N GLU A 33 -0.07 7.69 -14.37
CA GLU A 33 -0.03 9.10 -13.94
C GLU A 33 -0.83 10.00 -14.91
N LYS A 34 -0.61 9.85 -16.22
CA LYS A 34 -1.27 10.66 -17.26
C LYS A 34 -2.79 10.56 -17.26
N VAL A 35 -3.35 9.38 -16.94
CA VAL A 35 -4.80 9.17 -16.87
C VAL A 35 -5.40 9.53 -15.51
N GLY A 36 -4.61 10.10 -14.59
CA GLY A 36 -5.06 10.67 -13.32
C GLY A 36 -5.06 9.72 -12.13
N PHE A 37 -4.47 8.52 -12.23
CA PHE A 37 -4.22 7.69 -11.07
C PHE A 37 -3.00 8.21 -10.30
N THR A 38 -3.05 8.14 -8.96
CA THR A 38 -2.11 8.83 -8.09
C THR A 38 -1.38 7.91 -7.10
N THR A 39 -1.84 6.67 -6.92
CA THR A 39 -1.32 5.79 -5.87
C THR A 39 -1.10 4.38 -6.38
N VAL A 40 0.13 3.86 -6.19
CA VAL A 40 0.52 2.52 -6.65
C VAL A 40 1.43 1.82 -5.65
N GLU A 41 1.17 0.54 -5.37
CA GLU A 41 2.07 -0.32 -4.61
C GLU A 41 2.92 -1.20 -5.55
N ILE A 42 4.20 -1.35 -5.22
CA ILE A 42 5.07 -2.38 -5.79
C ILE A 42 5.27 -3.44 -4.71
N THR A 43 4.81 -4.66 -4.98
CA THR A 43 4.86 -5.72 -3.96
C THR A 43 6.29 -6.25 -3.79
N LEU A 44 6.75 -6.44 -2.55
CA LEU A 44 8.13 -6.87 -2.24
C LEU A 44 8.49 -8.25 -2.81
N ASN A 45 7.51 -9.08 -3.12
CA ASN A 45 7.73 -10.34 -3.84
C ASN A 45 7.90 -10.17 -5.37
N THR A 46 7.93 -8.93 -5.86
CA THR A 46 8.33 -8.62 -7.25
C THR A 46 9.86 -8.58 -7.33
N LYS A 47 10.43 -9.14 -8.40
CA LYS A 47 11.87 -9.13 -8.61
C LYS A 47 12.44 -7.71 -8.60
N ASN A 48 13.46 -7.46 -7.79
CA ASN A 48 14.11 -6.15 -7.61
C ASN A 48 13.13 -5.04 -7.13
N ALA A 49 12.15 -5.39 -6.29
CA ALA A 49 11.16 -4.45 -5.80
C ALA A 49 11.77 -3.22 -5.09
N PRO A 50 12.78 -3.35 -4.21
CA PRO A 50 13.38 -2.18 -3.56
C PRO A 50 13.99 -1.18 -4.56
N GLU A 51 14.70 -1.68 -5.57
CA GLU A 51 15.28 -0.84 -6.63
C GLU A 51 14.20 -0.17 -7.48
N LEU A 52 13.09 -0.87 -7.74
CA LEU A 52 11.96 -0.32 -8.47
C LEU A 52 11.26 0.77 -7.67
N ILE A 53 10.99 0.55 -6.38
CA ILE A 53 10.41 1.54 -5.48
C ILE A 53 11.29 2.79 -5.47
N LYS A 54 12.60 2.64 -5.27
CA LYS A 54 13.55 3.75 -5.26
C LYS A 54 13.57 4.52 -6.58
N GLU A 55 13.65 3.81 -7.70
CA GLU A 55 13.66 4.43 -9.03
C GLU A 55 12.40 5.24 -9.28
N PHE A 56 11.23 4.64 -9.02
CA PHE A 56 9.95 5.25 -9.38
C PHE A 56 9.53 6.34 -8.41
N SER A 57 9.87 6.26 -7.12
CA SER A 57 9.66 7.37 -6.17
C SER A 57 10.38 8.65 -6.59
N ILE A 58 11.57 8.52 -7.19
CA ILE A 58 12.32 9.67 -7.70
C ILE A 58 11.76 10.18 -9.04
N ARG A 59 11.38 9.26 -9.94
CA ARG A 59 10.97 9.61 -11.32
C ARG A 59 9.52 10.12 -11.41
N HIS A 60 8.67 9.74 -10.46
CA HIS A 60 7.25 10.08 -10.42
C HIS A 60 6.88 10.76 -9.10
N PRO A 61 7.37 11.99 -8.85
CA PRO A 61 7.16 12.69 -7.57
C PRO A 61 5.68 13.05 -7.31
N ASN A 62 4.83 12.98 -8.33
CA ASN A 62 3.39 13.21 -8.23
C ASN A 62 2.59 11.93 -7.93
N LEU A 63 3.26 10.78 -7.74
CA LEU A 63 2.64 9.54 -7.35
C LEU A 63 3.00 9.17 -5.91
N ASN A 64 2.04 8.65 -5.18
CA ASN A 64 2.31 7.86 -3.98
C ASN A 64 2.85 6.49 -4.41
N ILE A 65 4.15 6.25 -4.27
CA ILE A 65 4.76 4.95 -4.55
C ILE A 65 4.95 4.22 -3.23
N GLY A 66 4.23 3.12 -3.04
CA GLY A 66 4.27 2.31 -1.82
C GLY A 66 4.87 0.93 -2.02
N ALA A 67 5.08 0.25 -0.91
CA ALA A 67 5.50 -1.14 -0.86
C ALA A 67 4.34 -2.04 -0.43
N GLY A 68 4.04 -3.07 -1.22
CA GLY A 68 3.05 -4.08 -0.86
C GLY A 68 3.67 -5.39 -0.41
N THR A 69 2.85 -6.25 0.20
CA THR A 69 3.28 -7.56 0.73
C THR A 69 4.35 -7.43 1.82
N VAL A 70 4.25 -6.39 2.64
CA VAL A 70 5.09 -6.17 3.83
C VAL A 70 4.49 -6.97 4.98
N CYS A 71 5.19 -8.01 5.44
CA CYS A 71 4.64 -8.97 6.43
C CYS A 71 5.38 -8.96 7.78
N ASN A 72 6.52 -8.29 7.88
CA ASN A 72 7.37 -8.27 9.08
C ASN A 72 8.26 -7.01 9.11
N MET A 73 9.01 -6.82 10.19
CA MET A 73 9.86 -5.65 10.41
C MET A 73 10.98 -5.53 9.38
N LYS A 74 11.56 -6.66 8.94
CA LYS A 74 12.61 -6.66 7.91
C LYS A 74 12.06 -6.16 6.57
N ASP A 75 10.84 -6.55 6.22
CA ASP A 75 10.15 -6.06 5.02
C ASP A 75 9.88 -4.56 5.13
N LEU A 76 9.44 -4.09 6.32
CA LEU A 76 9.23 -2.67 6.59
C LEU A 76 10.52 -1.87 6.41
N ASP A 77 11.63 -2.33 7.00
CA ASP A 77 12.93 -1.67 6.85
C ASP A 77 13.37 -1.64 5.39
N THR A 78 13.17 -2.73 4.65
CA THR A 78 13.47 -2.80 3.21
C THR A 78 12.65 -1.77 2.43
N ALA A 79 11.34 -1.68 2.70
CA ALA A 79 10.45 -0.73 2.04
C ALA A 79 10.79 0.73 2.37
N THR A 80 11.04 1.02 3.64
CA THR A 80 11.41 2.37 4.10
C THR A 80 12.74 2.83 3.49
N ASN A 81 13.76 1.97 3.50
CA ASN A 81 15.07 2.26 2.91
C ASN A 81 15.00 2.44 1.39
N ALA A 82 14.03 1.80 0.73
CA ALA A 82 13.76 1.99 -0.69
C ALA A 82 13.00 3.30 -0.99
N GLY A 83 12.50 4.01 0.01
CA GLY A 83 11.78 5.27 -0.16
C GLY A 83 10.30 5.10 -0.47
N ALA A 84 9.69 3.99 -0.03
CA ALA A 84 8.24 3.83 -0.11
C ALA A 84 7.54 4.94 0.69
N SER A 85 6.47 5.52 0.14
CA SER A 85 5.67 6.55 0.82
C SER A 85 4.55 5.97 1.68
N PHE A 86 4.18 4.70 1.48
CA PHE A 86 3.19 3.97 2.28
C PHE A 86 3.44 2.46 2.23
N ILE A 87 2.85 1.76 3.17
CA ILE A 87 2.98 0.31 3.36
C ILE A 87 1.63 -0.38 3.18
N VAL A 88 1.61 -1.48 2.43
CA VAL A 88 0.45 -2.37 2.35
C VAL A 88 0.84 -3.76 2.82
N SER A 89 0.12 -4.26 3.81
CA SER A 89 0.28 -5.63 4.33
C SER A 89 -0.90 -6.52 3.91
N PRO A 90 -0.69 -7.80 3.64
CA PRO A 90 -1.80 -8.74 3.43
C PRO A 90 -2.38 -9.27 4.75
N ILE A 91 -1.79 -8.95 5.89
CA ILE A 91 -2.14 -9.47 7.21
C ILE A 91 -2.34 -8.34 8.22
N PHE A 92 -3.11 -8.60 9.27
CA PHE A 92 -3.14 -7.79 10.47
C PHE A 92 -1.89 -8.06 11.32
N SER A 93 -1.17 -7.01 11.66
CA SER A 93 -0.05 -7.06 12.59
C SER A 93 -0.02 -5.78 13.41
N GLU A 94 -0.30 -5.91 14.70
CA GLU A 94 -0.26 -4.80 15.66
C GLU A 94 1.12 -4.14 15.71
N GLU A 95 2.19 -4.97 15.74
CA GLU A 95 3.58 -4.51 15.74
C GLU A 95 3.89 -3.65 14.51
N LEU A 96 3.50 -4.12 13.32
CA LEU A 96 3.74 -3.41 12.07
C LEU A 96 2.99 -2.07 12.02
N ILE A 97 1.73 -2.04 12.46
CA ILE A 97 0.93 -0.80 12.50
C ILE A 97 1.56 0.21 13.45
N LYS A 98 1.91 -0.20 14.66
CA LYS A 98 2.55 0.68 15.67
C LYS A 98 3.87 1.24 15.17
N GLU A 99 4.71 0.41 14.57
CA GLU A 99 6.00 0.86 14.05
C GLU A 99 5.84 1.81 12.86
N CYS A 100 4.91 1.55 11.95
CA CYS A 100 4.60 2.49 10.86
C CYS A 100 4.17 3.85 11.42
N ASN A 101 3.30 3.88 12.43
CA ASN A 101 2.87 5.13 13.05
C ASN A 101 4.02 5.87 13.76
N GLN A 102 4.93 5.16 14.44
CA GLN A 102 6.12 5.77 15.04
C GLN A 102 7.05 6.39 13.99
N ARG A 103 7.09 5.82 12.79
CA ARG A 103 7.87 6.33 11.65
C ARG A 103 7.10 7.34 10.80
N GLU A 104 5.89 7.74 11.21
CA GLU A 104 5.00 8.62 10.42
C GLU A 104 4.74 8.08 9.00
N MET A 105 4.69 6.75 8.87
CA MET A 105 4.49 6.02 7.63
C MET A 105 3.03 5.60 7.50
N ALA A 106 2.37 6.00 6.43
CA ALA A 106 1.03 5.54 6.13
C ALA A 106 0.99 4.01 5.98
N VAL A 107 0.01 3.34 6.61
CA VAL A 107 -0.11 1.89 6.61
C VAL A 107 -1.53 1.42 6.31
N PHE A 108 -1.61 0.44 5.39
CA PHE A 108 -2.85 -0.23 4.96
C PHE A 108 -2.75 -1.71 5.31
N PRO A 109 -3.01 -2.10 6.57
CA PRO A 109 -2.97 -3.50 6.99
C PRO A 109 -4.10 -4.31 6.38
N GLY A 110 -3.83 -5.59 6.12
CA GLY A 110 -4.83 -6.57 5.74
C GLY A 110 -5.66 -6.99 6.94
N ALA A 111 -6.97 -7.08 6.78
CA ALA A 111 -7.90 -7.59 7.78
C ALA A 111 -9.08 -8.26 7.09
N LEU A 112 -9.65 -9.29 7.69
CA LEU A 112 -10.79 -10.00 7.13
C LEU A 112 -12.01 -9.92 8.03
N THR A 113 -11.83 -10.06 9.34
CA THR A 113 -12.94 -10.08 10.30
C THR A 113 -13.26 -8.69 10.84
N PRO A 114 -14.50 -8.44 11.32
CA PRO A 114 -14.86 -7.17 11.96
C PRO A 114 -13.92 -6.79 13.12
N THR A 115 -13.47 -7.79 13.90
CA THR A 115 -12.54 -7.57 15.01
C THR A 115 -11.16 -7.09 14.53
N GLU A 116 -10.60 -7.72 13.48
CA GLU A 116 -9.33 -7.29 12.92
C GLU A 116 -9.44 -5.88 12.32
N ILE A 117 -10.55 -5.59 11.62
CA ILE A 117 -10.81 -4.27 11.03
C ILE A 117 -10.90 -3.21 12.12
N TYR A 118 -11.67 -3.48 13.17
CA TYR A 118 -11.79 -2.57 14.32
C TYR A 118 -10.44 -2.35 15.01
N ASN A 119 -9.69 -3.42 15.27
CA ASN A 119 -8.37 -3.32 15.89
C ASN A 119 -7.38 -2.53 15.02
N ALA A 120 -7.38 -2.75 13.71
CA ALA A 120 -6.55 -1.97 12.80
C ALA A 120 -6.90 -0.47 12.84
N HIS A 121 -8.19 -0.15 12.90
CA HIS A 121 -8.67 1.22 13.00
C HIS A 121 -8.22 1.90 14.30
N ILE A 122 -8.44 1.29 15.47
CA ILE A 122 -8.04 1.88 16.76
C ILE A 122 -6.51 1.98 16.93
N LEU A 123 -5.75 1.15 16.24
CA LEU A 123 -4.29 1.22 16.20
C LEU A 123 -3.77 2.33 15.26
N GLY A 124 -4.65 3.06 14.56
CA GLY A 124 -4.27 4.18 13.72
C GLY A 124 -3.84 3.80 12.30
N ALA A 125 -4.38 2.71 11.75
CA ALA A 125 -4.20 2.42 10.33
C ALA A 125 -4.74 3.55 9.45
N THR A 126 -3.99 3.96 8.42
CA THR A 126 -4.40 5.03 7.49
C THR A 126 -5.59 4.61 6.63
N ALA A 127 -5.60 3.37 6.19
CA ALA A 127 -6.74 2.70 5.55
C ALA A 127 -6.64 1.21 5.86
N ILE A 128 -7.70 0.43 5.64
CA ILE A 128 -7.74 -1.00 5.94
C ILE A 128 -8.03 -1.76 4.65
N LYS A 129 -7.16 -2.71 4.33
CA LYS A 129 -7.32 -3.61 3.20
C LYS A 129 -8.14 -4.83 3.62
N VAL A 130 -9.38 -4.92 3.17
CA VAL A 130 -10.15 -6.16 3.34
C VAL A 130 -9.54 -7.25 2.46
N PHE A 131 -8.93 -8.27 3.07
CA PHE A 131 -8.18 -9.29 2.34
C PHE A 131 -8.16 -10.65 3.07
N PRO A 132 -8.38 -11.77 2.33
CA PRO A 132 -8.79 -11.86 0.93
C PRO A 132 -10.28 -11.55 0.73
N ALA A 133 -10.62 -10.74 -0.29
CA ALA A 133 -12.01 -10.27 -0.50
C ALA A 133 -12.77 -11.04 -1.61
N THR A 134 -12.13 -11.99 -2.28
CA THR A 134 -12.67 -12.64 -3.50
C THR A 134 -14.06 -13.25 -3.31
N ASN A 135 -14.34 -13.79 -2.13
CA ASN A 135 -15.60 -14.50 -1.83
C ASN A 135 -16.59 -13.66 -1.00
N LEU A 136 -16.24 -12.44 -0.61
CA LEU A 136 -17.05 -11.64 0.33
C LEU A 136 -18.04 -10.71 -0.36
N GLY A 137 -17.64 -10.11 -1.48
CA GLY A 137 -18.44 -9.13 -2.21
C GLY A 137 -18.65 -7.80 -1.48
N ALA A 138 -19.30 -6.85 -2.15
CA ALA A 138 -19.55 -5.50 -1.62
C ALA A 138 -20.49 -5.51 -0.41
N LYS A 139 -21.42 -6.48 -0.33
CA LYS A 139 -22.37 -6.61 0.78
C LYS A 139 -21.67 -6.79 2.12
N TYR A 140 -20.58 -7.55 2.18
CA TYR A 140 -19.79 -7.72 3.39
C TYR A 140 -19.24 -6.39 3.92
N ILE A 141 -18.71 -5.55 3.02
CA ILE A 141 -18.18 -4.23 3.42
C ILE A 141 -19.31 -3.33 3.92
N GLN A 142 -20.48 -3.34 3.26
CA GLN A 142 -21.65 -2.58 3.70
C GLN A 142 -22.09 -3.00 5.12
N ASP A 143 -22.10 -4.31 5.40
CA ASP A 143 -22.53 -4.82 6.71
C ASP A 143 -21.53 -4.47 7.85
N ILE A 144 -20.25 -4.33 7.53
CA ILE A 144 -19.22 -3.89 8.50
C ILE A 144 -19.32 -2.39 8.80
N LEU A 145 -19.73 -1.58 7.82
CA LEU A 145 -19.83 -0.12 7.94
C LEU A 145 -21.16 0.35 8.53
N ALA A 146 -22.11 -0.56 8.71
CA ALA A 146 -23.43 -0.26 9.30
C ALA A 146 -23.37 -0.13 10.82
#